data_6913d76df0fc6773dcb3b19ae0089a70
#
_entry.id   6913d76df0fc6773dcb3b19ae0089a70
#
_cell.length_a   1.000
_cell.length_b   1.000
_cell.length_c   1.000
_cell.angle_alpha   90.00
_cell.angle_beta   90.00
_cell.angle_gamma   90.00
#
_symmetry.space_group_name_H-M   'P 1'
#
loop_
_entity.id
_entity.type
_entity.pdbx_description
1 polymer ?
#
loop_
_entity_poly.entity_id
_entity_poly.type
_entity_poly.pdbx_seq_one_letter_code
_entity_poly.pdbx_strand_id
1 'polypeptide(L)'
;MILGVGIDVVDVARFAVTLERTPGLRTRLFTSEERTRPLASLAARFAAKEALAKALGAPGGMKWVDAEVQTDETGRPSLVMTGTVAARAAEIGVRQSHVSLSHDAGIASAVVILEG
;
A
#
# COMPACT_ATOMS: atom_id res chain seq x y z
N MET A 1 -17.39 8.39 10.11
CA MET A 1 -18.08 7.51 9.15
C MET A 1 -17.02 6.86 8.24
N ILE A 2 -17.19 5.59 7.95
CA ILE A 2 -16.32 4.89 7.02
C ILE A 2 -16.63 5.34 5.60
N LEU A 3 -15.60 5.77 4.88
CA LEU A 3 -15.70 6.26 3.51
C LEU A 3 -15.27 5.22 2.49
N GLY A 4 -14.41 4.28 2.87
CA GLY A 4 -13.93 3.25 1.97
C GLY A 4 -13.20 2.15 2.70
N VAL A 5 -13.27 0.95 2.13
CA VAL A 5 -12.58 -0.24 2.63
C VAL A 5 -11.93 -0.92 1.43
N GLY A 6 -10.69 -1.31 1.58
CA GLY A 6 -9.97 -2.06 0.56
C GLY A 6 -9.25 -3.26 1.17
N ILE A 7 -9.18 -4.32 0.42
CA ILE A 7 -8.42 -5.52 0.78
C ILE A 7 -7.69 -6.01 -0.45
N ASP A 8 -6.49 -6.54 -0.26
CA ASP A 8 -5.74 -7.13 -1.36
C ASP A 8 -4.87 -8.27 -0.85
N VAL A 9 -4.58 -9.21 -1.74
CA VAL A 9 -3.72 -10.37 -1.50
C VAL A 9 -2.69 -10.46 -2.61
N VAL A 10 -1.46 -10.77 -2.23
CA VAL A 10 -0.32 -10.87 -3.16
C VAL A 10 0.40 -12.19 -2.92
N ASP A 11 0.60 -12.96 -3.99
CA ASP A 11 1.47 -14.13 -3.96
C ASP A 11 2.91 -13.64 -3.94
N VAL A 12 3.64 -13.91 -2.86
CA VAL A 12 4.99 -13.37 -2.64
C VAL A 12 5.97 -13.88 -3.71
N ALA A 13 5.91 -15.15 -4.05
CA ALA A 13 6.81 -15.73 -5.07
C ALA A 13 6.55 -15.13 -6.45
N ARG A 14 5.28 -14.95 -6.81
CA ARG A 14 4.91 -14.31 -8.08
C ARG A 14 5.37 -12.86 -8.11
N PHE A 15 5.23 -12.16 -7.00
CA PHE A 15 5.67 -10.76 -6.89
C PHE A 15 7.20 -10.65 -7.10
N ALA A 16 7.97 -11.57 -6.52
CA ALA A 16 9.42 -11.62 -6.73
C ALA A 16 9.77 -11.74 -8.21
N VAL A 17 9.09 -12.64 -8.93
CA VAL A 17 9.30 -12.85 -10.37
C VAL A 17 8.95 -11.57 -11.13
N THR A 18 7.85 -10.92 -10.78
CA THR A 18 7.42 -9.67 -11.41
C THR A 18 8.46 -8.57 -11.24
N LEU A 19 9.02 -8.42 -10.02
CA LEU A 19 10.07 -7.43 -9.76
C LEU A 19 11.34 -7.71 -10.58
N GLU A 20 11.71 -8.98 -10.74
CA GLU A 20 12.88 -9.36 -11.52
C GLU A 20 12.68 -9.08 -13.01
N ARG A 21 11.49 -9.38 -13.54
CA ARG A 21 11.17 -9.26 -14.97
C ARG A 21 10.93 -7.83 -15.44
N THR A 22 10.63 -6.92 -14.51
CA THR A 22 10.28 -5.54 -14.85
C THR A 22 11.27 -4.58 -14.19
N PRO A 23 12.39 -4.28 -14.85
CA PRO A 23 13.35 -3.29 -14.33
C PRO A 23 12.67 -1.95 -14.06
N GLY A 24 13.00 -1.34 -12.94
CA GLY A 24 12.41 -0.06 -12.53
C GLY A 24 11.09 -0.17 -11.80
N LEU A 25 10.46 -1.35 -11.75
CA LEU A 25 9.19 -1.51 -11.06
C LEU A 25 9.31 -1.23 -9.56
N ARG A 26 10.36 -1.73 -8.93
CA ARG A 26 10.61 -1.49 -7.50
C ARG A 26 10.65 0.00 -7.18
N THR A 27 11.31 0.79 -7.99
CA THR A 27 11.41 2.25 -7.83
C THR A 27 10.08 2.94 -8.07
N ARG A 28 9.28 2.43 -9.00
CA ARG A 28 7.96 3.00 -9.31
C ARG A 28 6.93 2.71 -8.23
N LEU A 29 7.02 1.53 -7.60
CA LEU A 29 6.06 1.09 -6.59
C LEU A 29 6.39 1.59 -5.18
N PHE A 30 7.67 1.73 -4.86
CA PHE A 30 8.12 1.94 -3.48
C PHE A 30 8.98 3.18 -3.34
N THR A 31 8.81 3.88 -2.22
CA THR A 31 9.66 5.00 -1.84
C THR A 31 11.04 4.50 -1.43
N SER A 32 12.01 5.43 -1.32
CA SER A 32 13.37 5.07 -0.90
C SER A 32 13.40 4.37 0.47
N GLU A 33 12.52 4.75 1.39
CA GLU A 33 12.41 4.13 2.71
C GLU A 33 11.89 2.69 2.63
N GLU A 34 10.99 2.42 1.68
CA GLU A 34 10.38 1.10 1.52
C GLU A 34 11.29 0.12 0.80
N ARG A 35 12.08 0.60 -0.18
CA ARG A 35 12.82 -0.25 -1.13
C ARG A 35 13.79 -1.24 -0.50
N THR A 36 14.31 -0.94 0.68
CA THR A 36 15.31 -1.77 1.35
C THR A 36 14.71 -2.86 2.21
N ARG A 37 13.40 -2.95 2.26
CA ARG A 37 12.71 -3.97 3.06
C ARG A 37 12.81 -5.35 2.43
N PRO A 38 12.73 -6.43 3.24
CA PRO A 38 12.69 -7.79 2.71
C PRO A 38 11.50 -8.02 1.77
N LEU A 39 11.62 -9.01 0.90
CA LEU A 39 10.63 -9.30 -0.14
C LEU A 39 9.19 -9.47 0.40
N ALA A 40 9.01 -10.25 1.47
CA ALA A 40 7.67 -10.45 2.06
C ALA A 40 7.08 -9.13 2.55
N SER A 41 7.91 -8.26 3.10
CA SER A 41 7.51 -6.92 3.54
C SER A 41 7.14 -6.02 2.35
N LEU A 42 7.88 -6.10 1.25
CA LEU A 42 7.55 -5.37 0.03
C LEU A 42 6.23 -5.85 -0.57
N ALA A 43 6.01 -7.17 -0.59
CA ALA A 43 4.75 -7.74 -1.07
C ALA A 43 3.55 -7.26 -0.22
N ALA A 44 3.70 -7.23 1.10
CA ALA A 44 2.67 -6.74 2.00
C ALA A 44 2.42 -5.23 1.81
N ARG A 45 3.47 -4.46 1.58
CA ARG A 45 3.34 -3.03 1.28
C ARG A 45 2.65 -2.78 -0.06
N PHE A 46 2.96 -3.60 -1.06
CA PHE A 46 2.25 -3.52 -2.34
C PHE A 46 0.77 -3.85 -2.17
N ALA A 47 0.44 -4.90 -1.41
CA ALA A 47 -0.95 -5.22 -1.07
C ALA A 47 -1.64 -4.04 -0.38
N ALA A 48 -0.97 -3.34 0.52
CA ALA A 48 -1.51 -2.17 1.21
C ALA A 48 -1.81 -1.02 0.23
N LYS A 49 -0.94 -0.78 -0.75
CA LYS A 49 -1.14 0.27 -1.75
C LYS A 49 -2.31 -0.06 -2.68
N GLU A 50 -2.45 -1.33 -3.07
CA GLU A 50 -3.59 -1.81 -3.85
C GLU A 50 -4.90 -1.69 -3.04
N ALA A 51 -4.86 -2.09 -1.77
CA ALA A 51 -6.02 -1.97 -0.87
C ALA A 51 -6.42 -0.51 -0.69
N LEU A 52 -5.45 0.39 -0.53
CA LEU A 52 -5.70 1.83 -0.44
C LEU A 52 -6.36 2.35 -1.71
N ALA A 53 -5.86 1.95 -2.88
CA ALA A 53 -6.46 2.36 -4.15
C ALA A 53 -7.93 1.94 -4.23
N LYS A 54 -8.25 0.70 -3.83
CA LYS A 54 -9.64 0.22 -3.77
C LYS A 54 -10.49 1.05 -2.81
N ALA A 55 -9.95 1.34 -1.63
CA ALA A 55 -10.66 2.15 -0.63
C ALA A 55 -10.93 3.57 -1.11
N LEU A 56 -10.06 4.11 -1.98
CA LEU A 56 -10.21 5.43 -2.60
C LEU A 56 -11.08 5.41 -3.86
N GLY A 57 -11.65 4.25 -4.22
CA GLY A 57 -12.51 4.11 -5.39
C GLY A 57 -11.74 3.86 -6.69
N ALA A 58 -10.50 3.39 -6.60
CA ALA A 58 -9.62 3.07 -7.73
C ALA A 58 -9.53 4.22 -8.76
N PRO A 59 -9.23 5.44 -8.34
CA PRO A 59 -9.14 6.57 -9.27
C PRO A 59 -7.94 6.41 -10.20
N GLY A 60 -8.05 6.91 -11.42
CA GLY A 60 -6.93 6.98 -12.35
C GLY A 60 -5.92 8.04 -11.91
N GLY A 61 -4.67 7.88 -12.35
CA GLY A 61 -3.63 8.89 -12.18
C GLY A 61 -2.93 8.93 -10.83
N MET A 62 -3.24 8.01 -9.92
CA MET A 62 -2.53 7.93 -8.64
C MET A 62 -1.13 7.33 -8.83
N LYS A 63 -0.14 7.94 -8.17
CA LYS A 63 1.22 7.44 -8.17
C LYS A 63 1.44 6.56 -6.93
N TRP A 64 2.02 5.37 -7.13
CA TRP A 64 2.28 4.42 -6.05
C TRP A 64 3.14 5.01 -4.92
N VAL A 65 4.14 5.80 -5.29
CA VAL A 65 5.07 6.41 -4.32
C VAL A 65 4.44 7.55 -3.50
N ASP A 66 3.23 7.99 -3.87
CA ASP A 66 2.49 8.98 -3.09
C ASP A 66 1.74 8.35 -1.90
N ALA A 67 1.87 7.04 -1.74
CA ALA A 67 1.47 6.32 -0.54
C ALA A 67 2.68 5.57 0.00
N GLU A 68 3.00 5.77 1.26
CA GLU A 68 4.11 5.08 1.91
C GLU A 68 3.61 4.35 3.15
N VAL A 69 3.99 3.09 3.27
CA VAL A 69 3.73 2.34 4.50
C VAL A 69 4.94 2.50 5.41
N GLN A 70 4.70 3.09 6.58
CA GLN A 70 5.69 3.24 7.63
C GLN A 70 5.35 2.27 8.76
N THR A 71 6.37 1.84 9.49
CA THR A 71 6.19 1.03 10.70
C THR A 71 6.85 1.73 11.86
N ASP A 72 6.20 1.69 13.02
CA ASP A 72 6.81 2.20 14.24
C ASP A 72 7.76 1.16 14.84
N GLU A 73 8.35 1.47 15.98
CA GLU A 73 9.29 0.59 16.69
C GLU A 73 8.67 -0.73 17.16
N THR A 74 7.34 -0.81 17.27
CA THR A 74 6.62 -2.05 17.59
C THR A 74 6.23 -2.85 16.34
N GLY A 75 6.50 -2.32 15.14
CA GLY A 75 6.12 -2.92 13.87
C GLY A 75 4.71 -2.58 13.41
N ARG A 76 4.00 -1.68 14.11
CA ARG A 76 2.66 -1.27 13.74
C ARG A 76 2.70 -0.40 12.49
N PRO A 77 1.95 -0.77 11.43
CA PRO A 77 1.97 -0.02 10.18
C PRO A 77 1.07 1.21 10.23
N SER A 78 1.43 2.22 9.45
CA SER A 78 0.60 3.38 9.16
C SER A 78 0.82 3.81 7.71
N LEU A 79 -0.16 4.53 7.15
CA LEU A 79 -0.09 5.05 5.80
C LEU A 79 0.21 6.55 5.85
N VAL A 80 1.19 6.97 5.06
CA VAL A 80 1.46 8.38 4.81
C VAL A 80 1.07 8.68 3.36
N MET A 81 0.15 9.60 3.19
CA MET A 81 -0.37 9.98 1.87
C MET A 81 0.16 11.35 1.49
N THR A 82 0.67 11.45 0.26
CA THR A 82 1.20 12.68 -0.32
C THR A 82 0.67 12.83 -1.74
N GLY A 83 0.94 13.97 -2.37
CA GLY A 83 0.71 14.19 -3.79
C GLY A 83 -0.66 13.73 -4.29
N THR A 84 -0.67 12.88 -5.30
CA THR A 84 -1.90 12.43 -5.97
C THR A 84 -2.83 11.64 -5.04
N VAL A 85 -2.27 10.88 -4.13
CA VAL A 85 -3.05 10.09 -3.16
C VAL A 85 -3.69 11.00 -2.13
N ALA A 86 -2.94 11.96 -1.57
CA ALA A 86 -3.48 12.94 -0.62
C ALA A 86 -4.58 13.78 -1.25
N ALA A 87 -4.44 14.17 -2.52
CA ALA A 87 -5.44 14.94 -3.24
C ALA A 87 -6.76 14.16 -3.34
N ARG A 88 -6.69 12.88 -3.71
CA ARG A 88 -7.88 12.04 -3.81
C ARG A 88 -8.52 11.82 -2.44
N ALA A 89 -7.72 11.58 -1.40
CA ALA A 89 -8.23 11.42 -0.04
C ALA A 89 -8.98 12.68 0.41
N ALA A 90 -8.45 13.86 0.11
CA ALA A 90 -9.11 15.13 0.42
C ALA A 90 -10.45 15.29 -0.32
N GLU A 91 -10.51 14.90 -1.59
CA GLU A 91 -11.76 14.97 -2.38
C GLU A 91 -12.90 14.22 -1.73
N ILE A 92 -12.63 13.05 -1.15
CA ILE A 92 -13.69 12.22 -0.54
C ILE A 92 -13.82 12.45 0.96
N GLY A 93 -13.03 13.34 1.54
CA GLY A 93 -13.16 13.76 2.93
C GLY A 93 -12.48 12.86 3.95
N VAL A 94 -11.42 12.15 3.57
CA VAL A 94 -10.68 11.29 4.49
C VAL A 94 -9.99 12.12 5.58
N ARG A 95 -10.20 11.74 6.83
CA ARG A 95 -9.53 12.33 8.00
C ARG A 95 -8.61 11.36 8.70
N GLN A 96 -8.94 10.06 8.66
CA GLN A 96 -8.15 9.02 9.29
C GLN A 96 -8.06 7.81 8.37
N SER A 97 -6.92 7.14 8.42
CA SER A 97 -6.71 5.88 7.73
C SER A 97 -6.23 4.82 8.71
N HIS A 98 -6.62 3.58 8.45
CA HIS A 98 -6.22 2.42 9.23
C HIS A 98 -5.70 1.37 8.26
N VAL A 99 -4.60 0.72 8.59
CA VAL A 99 -4.01 -0.32 7.77
C VAL A 99 -3.56 -1.49 8.64
N SER A 100 -3.78 -2.69 8.15
CA SER A 100 -3.24 -3.90 8.76
C SER A 100 -2.63 -4.75 7.67
N LEU A 101 -1.49 -5.35 7.97
CA LEU A 101 -0.73 -6.18 7.06
C LEU A 101 -0.57 -7.58 7.66
N SER A 102 -0.54 -8.59 6.80
CA SER A 102 -0.26 -9.96 7.21
C SER A 102 0.49 -10.67 6.09
N HIS A 103 1.38 -11.58 6.45
CA HIS A 103 1.96 -12.51 5.47
C HIS A 103 2.16 -13.86 6.12
N ASP A 104 1.74 -14.91 5.43
CA ASP A 104 1.84 -16.29 5.88
C ASP A 104 1.68 -17.21 4.67
N ALA A 105 2.31 -18.35 4.71
CA ALA A 105 2.18 -19.40 3.69
C ALA A 105 2.44 -18.88 2.26
N GLY A 106 3.37 -17.96 2.08
CA GLY A 106 3.70 -17.40 0.77
C GLY A 106 2.72 -16.34 0.26
N ILE A 107 1.79 -15.91 1.09
CA ILE A 107 0.78 -14.89 0.74
C ILE A 107 0.98 -13.68 1.64
N ALA A 108 0.96 -12.50 1.04
CA ALA A 108 0.87 -11.23 1.75
C ALA A 108 -0.52 -10.64 1.56
N SER A 109 -1.06 -10.01 2.60
CA SER A 109 -2.39 -9.40 2.52
C SER A 109 -2.40 -8.07 3.28
N ALA A 110 -3.35 -7.23 2.91
CA ALA A 110 -3.54 -5.94 3.57
C ALA A 110 -5.03 -5.56 3.56
N VAL A 111 -5.43 -4.86 4.59
CA VAL A 111 -6.73 -4.19 4.65
C VAL A 111 -6.50 -2.72 4.95
N VAL A 112 -7.26 -1.85 4.28
CA VAL A 112 -7.25 -0.40 4.50
C VAL A 112 -8.69 0.05 4.76
N ILE A 113 -8.85 0.85 5.80
CA ILE A 113 -10.13 1.47 6.15
C ILE A 113 -9.90 2.98 6.21
N LEU A 114 -10.75 3.73 5.50
CA LEU A 114 -10.69 5.19 5.47
C LEU A 114 -11.91 5.76 6.17
N GLU A 115 -11.68 6.72 7.04
CA GLU A 115 -12.74 7.41 7.78
C GLU A 115 -12.71 8.91 7.50
N GLY A 116 -13.90 9.50 7.51
CA GLY A 116 -14.06 10.94 7.45
C GLY A 116 -14.77 11.52 8.65
#